data_76fc327e21cb0feee2637076d028475e
#
_entry.id   76fc327e21cb0feee2637076d028475e
#
_cell.length_a   1.000
_cell.length_b   1.000
_cell.length_c   1.000
_cell.angle_alpha   90.00
_cell.angle_beta   90.00
_cell.angle_gamma   90.00
#
_symmetry.space_group_name_H-M   'P 1'
#
loop_
_entity.id
_entity.type
_entity.pdbx_description
1 polymer ?
#
loop_
_entity_poly.entity_id
_entity_poly.type
_entity_poly.pdbx_seq_one_letter_code
_entity_poly.pdbx_strand_id
1 'polypeptide(L)'
;MPGVVDAREGVLTHAVNLGVGGDRLPLAARLSRRTGLPVAVENDVNAAAVGASRVLDLDDTDLAYLSIGTGLAAGIVLSGRLHRGARGGAGEIGHVPVDPAGPMCPCGQRGCLEAVASGSAIARAWPVGRHPGRPDANESPAAALFRAAADGDREARRVRAKIADHLAAAVQLLVLTVDVDVVVLGGGVSEVGEQLRLAVADGLSQRGRTSPFLASLDLPARITLAPTGRPTAALGAALLAPGREPV
;
A
#
# COMPACT_ATOMS: atom_id res chain seq x y z
N MET A 1 1.35 -5.48 12.41
CA MET A 1 1.91 -4.33 13.14
C MET A 1 2.56 -3.38 12.15
N PRO A 2 2.37 -2.06 12.25
CA PRO A 2 3.15 -1.10 11.45
C PRO A 2 4.62 -1.13 11.88
N GLY A 3 5.53 -0.71 10.99
CA GLY A 3 6.96 -0.67 11.24
C GLY A 3 7.73 -1.86 10.64
N VAL A 4 9.03 -1.89 10.86
CA VAL A 4 9.91 -2.95 10.36
C VAL A 4 9.87 -4.15 11.31
N VAL A 5 9.43 -5.29 10.80
CA VAL A 5 9.26 -6.53 11.57
C VAL A 5 10.28 -7.57 11.11
N ASP A 6 11.12 -8.02 12.04
CA ASP A 6 11.85 -9.28 11.88
C ASP A 6 10.94 -10.44 12.35
N ALA A 7 10.22 -11.04 11.41
CA ALA A 7 9.25 -12.09 11.70
C ALA A 7 9.93 -13.38 12.24
N ARG A 8 11.21 -13.63 11.91
CA ARG A 8 11.95 -14.82 12.40
C ARG A 8 12.27 -14.69 13.87
N GLU A 9 12.66 -13.50 14.31
CA GLU A 9 13.01 -13.23 15.71
C GLU A 9 11.82 -12.68 16.52
N GLY A 10 10.71 -12.34 15.85
CA GLY A 10 9.54 -11.75 16.48
C GLY A 10 9.81 -10.36 17.07
N VAL A 11 10.66 -9.59 16.38
CA VAL A 11 11.17 -8.28 16.82
C VAL A 11 10.56 -7.17 15.96
N LEU A 12 10.13 -6.10 16.62
CA LEU A 12 9.64 -4.87 15.98
C LEU A 12 10.67 -3.75 16.16
N THR A 13 10.91 -3.01 15.06
CA THR A 13 11.71 -1.78 15.03
C THR A 13 11.03 -0.70 14.19
N HIS A 14 11.40 0.56 14.37
CA HIS A 14 10.96 1.68 13.53
C HIS A 14 9.42 1.81 13.37
N ALA A 15 8.65 1.46 14.41
CA ALA A 15 7.20 1.70 14.43
C ALA A 15 6.91 3.08 15.05
N VAL A 16 7.24 4.15 14.33
CA VAL A 16 7.19 5.54 14.80
C VAL A 16 5.79 5.91 15.32
N ASN A 17 4.73 5.45 14.65
CA ASN A 17 3.35 5.69 15.05
C ASN A 17 2.96 5.04 16.40
N LEU A 18 3.79 4.11 16.90
CA LEU A 18 3.63 3.44 18.19
C LEU A 18 4.68 3.88 19.21
N GLY A 19 5.47 4.91 18.89
CA GLY A 19 6.56 5.38 19.76
C GLY A 19 7.76 4.42 19.82
N VAL A 20 7.87 3.47 18.90
CA VAL A 20 9.01 2.54 18.80
C VAL A 20 10.02 3.10 17.79
N GLY A 21 11.19 3.51 18.28
CA GLY A 21 12.29 3.98 17.45
C GLY A 21 13.14 2.84 16.87
N GLY A 22 14.46 3.05 16.77
CA GLY A 22 15.41 2.06 16.27
C GLY A 22 15.70 0.89 17.22
N ASP A 23 15.24 0.96 18.48
CA ASP A 23 15.44 -0.09 19.47
C ASP A 23 14.69 -1.37 19.09
N ARG A 24 15.34 -2.51 19.30
CA ARG A 24 14.78 -3.85 19.01
C ARG A 24 13.80 -4.25 20.11
N LEU A 25 12.49 -4.16 19.83
CA LEU A 25 11.45 -4.59 20.74
C LEU A 25 11.12 -6.09 20.50
N PRO A 26 11.45 -7.03 21.42
CA PRO A 26 11.13 -8.45 21.28
C PRO A 26 9.64 -8.70 21.55
N LEU A 27 8.78 -8.27 20.62
CA LEU A 27 7.33 -8.18 20.80
C LEU A 27 6.68 -9.55 20.94
N ALA A 28 7.07 -10.52 20.09
CA ALA A 28 6.54 -11.88 20.15
C ALA A 28 6.80 -12.51 21.54
N ALA A 29 8.05 -12.44 22.02
CA ALA A 29 8.41 -13.00 23.33
C ALA A 29 7.68 -12.31 24.49
N ARG A 30 7.50 -10.97 24.42
CA ARG A 30 6.73 -10.24 25.46
C ARG A 30 5.27 -10.63 25.47
N LEU A 31 4.64 -10.76 24.30
CA LEU A 31 3.24 -11.15 24.20
C LEU A 31 3.04 -12.61 24.63
N SER A 32 3.92 -13.53 24.18
CA SER A 32 3.85 -14.94 24.58
C SER A 32 3.92 -15.12 26.10
N ARG A 33 4.82 -14.39 26.78
CA ARG A 33 4.90 -14.42 28.25
C ARG A 33 3.63 -13.91 28.93
N ARG A 34 2.95 -12.92 28.36
CA ARG A 34 1.73 -12.34 28.94
C ARG A 34 0.48 -13.15 28.70
N THR A 35 0.42 -13.84 27.57
CA THR A 35 -0.79 -14.58 27.15
C THR A 35 -0.69 -16.08 27.39
N GLY A 36 0.52 -16.61 27.58
CA GLY A 36 0.77 -18.06 27.62
C GLY A 36 0.63 -18.75 26.26
N LEU A 37 0.46 -18.00 25.19
CA LEU A 37 0.23 -18.53 23.84
C LEU A 37 1.46 -18.34 22.95
N PRO A 38 1.69 -19.19 21.93
CA PRO A 38 2.67 -18.93 20.88
C PRO A 38 2.24 -17.71 20.08
N VAL A 39 3.16 -16.75 19.87
CA VAL A 39 2.89 -15.49 19.16
C VAL A 39 3.86 -15.36 17.99
N ALA A 40 3.32 -15.14 16.78
CA ALA A 40 4.07 -14.60 15.64
C ALA A 40 3.76 -13.10 15.49
N VAL A 41 4.74 -12.35 14.99
CA VAL A 41 4.58 -10.93 14.65
C VAL A 41 4.87 -10.75 13.18
N GLU A 42 3.97 -10.05 12.47
CA GLU A 42 4.14 -9.75 11.06
C GLU A 42 3.80 -8.26 10.80
N ASN A 43 4.38 -7.71 9.74
CA ASN A 43 4.00 -6.40 9.23
C ASN A 43 2.53 -6.45 8.74
N ASP A 44 1.77 -5.37 8.96
CA ASP A 44 0.34 -5.30 8.65
C ASP A 44 0.05 -5.34 7.14
N VAL A 45 0.92 -4.74 6.32
CA VAL A 45 0.79 -4.79 4.86
C VAL A 45 1.12 -6.18 4.32
N ASN A 46 2.12 -6.84 4.89
CA ASN A 46 2.44 -8.23 4.59
C ASN A 46 1.28 -9.17 4.93
N ALA A 47 0.68 -9.00 6.12
CA ALA A 47 -0.50 -9.76 6.49
C ALA A 47 -1.67 -9.47 5.54
N ALA A 48 -1.87 -8.19 5.15
CA ALA A 48 -2.92 -7.85 4.20
C ALA A 48 -2.71 -8.48 2.82
N ALA A 49 -1.47 -8.61 2.36
CA ALA A 49 -1.14 -9.28 1.09
C ALA A 49 -1.56 -10.76 1.10
N VAL A 50 -1.20 -11.50 2.16
CA VAL A 50 -1.61 -12.90 2.34
C VAL A 50 -3.12 -13.05 2.43
N GLY A 51 -3.78 -12.17 3.19
CA GLY A 51 -5.24 -12.19 3.30
C GLY A 51 -5.95 -11.83 1.99
N ALA A 52 -5.40 -10.90 1.21
CA ALA A 52 -5.95 -10.51 -0.09
C ALA A 52 -5.79 -11.64 -1.12
N SER A 53 -4.62 -12.31 -1.18
CA SER A 53 -4.41 -13.49 -2.00
C SER A 53 -5.52 -14.51 -1.78
N ARG A 54 -5.81 -14.83 -0.51
CA ARG A 54 -6.84 -15.82 -0.15
C ARG A 54 -8.27 -15.39 -0.50
N VAL A 55 -8.61 -14.11 -0.25
CA VAL A 55 -9.98 -13.61 -0.48
C VAL A 55 -10.29 -13.46 -1.97
N LEU A 56 -9.27 -13.23 -2.79
CA LEU A 56 -9.38 -13.07 -4.24
C LEU A 56 -9.14 -14.36 -5.03
N ASP A 57 -8.93 -15.49 -4.33
CA ASP A 57 -8.59 -16.79 -4.94
C ASP A 57 -7.34 -16.70 -5.86
N LEU A 58 -6.30 -15.98 -5.37
CA LEU A 58 -5.03 -15.75 -6.06
C LEU A 58 -3.87 -16.53 -5.40
N ASP A 59 -4.17 -17.69 -4.80
CA ASP A 59 -3.19 -18.45 -4.01
C ASP A 59 -1.97 -18.92 -4.85
N ASP A 60 -2.17 -19.20 -6.15
CA ASP A 60 -1.12 -19.60 -7.09
C ASP A 60 -0.58 -18.46 -7.97
N THR A 61 -0.93 -17.21 -7.63
CA THR A 61 -0.61 -16.02 -8.44
C THR A 61 0.44 -15.18 -7.72
N ASP A 62 1.47 -14.76 -8.44
CA ASP A 62 2.43 -13.80 -7.92
C ASP A 62 1.78 -12.42 -7.83
N LEU A 63 1.66 -11.90 -6.61
CA LEU A 63 0.96 -10.64 -6.38
C LEU A 63 1.75 -9.67 -5.50
N ALA A 64 1.50 -8.38 -5.71
CA ALA A 64 1.85 -7.32 -4.78
C ALA A 64 0.58 -6.62 -4.28
N TYR A 65 0.42 -6.54 -2.97
CA TYR A 65 -0.62 -5.74 -2.33
C TYR A 65 -0.08 -4.35 -2.04
N LEU A 66 -0.49 -3.36 -2.83
CA LEU A 66 -0.10 -1.96 -2.65
C LEU A 66 -1.06 -1.30 -1.65
N SER A 67 -0.61 -1.16 -0.41
CA SER A 67 -1.35 -0.48 0.65
C SER A 67 -1.23 1.03 0.52
N ILE A 68 -2.35 1.71 0.24
CA ILE A 68 -2.46 3.18 0.13
C ILE A 68 -3.30 3.65 1.33
N GLY A 69 -2.62 3.79 2.46
CA GLY A 69 -3.21 4.22 3.74
C GLY A 69 -2.63 5.57 4.18
N THR A 70 -2.46 5.76 5.49
CA THR A 70 -1.71 6.91 6.06
C THR A 70 -0.32 6.99 5.42
N GLY A 71 0.36 5.85 5.28
CA GLY A 71 1.58 5.67 4.51
C GLY A 71 1.34 4.96 3.18
N LEU A 72 2.44 4.51 2.54
CA LEU A 72 2.43 3.72 1.32
C LEU A 72 3.50 2.65 1.39
N ALA A 73 3.10 1.38 1.26
CA ALA A 73 3.99 0.23 1.23
C ALA A 73 3.37 -0.91 0.42
N ALA A 74 4.15 -1.93 0.09
CA ALA A 74 3.65 -3.14 -0.56
C ALA A 74 3.94 -4.40 0.26
N GLY A 75 3.04 -5.37 0.24
CA GLY A 75 3.30 -6.75 0.64
C GLY A 75 3.37 -7.61 -0.60
N ILE A 76 4.31 -8.53 -0.66
CA ILE A 76 4.62 -9.30 -1.86
C ILE A 76 4.43 -10.79 -1.57
N VAL A 77 3.64 -11.48 -2.40
CA VAL A 77 3.44 -12.93 -2.35
C VAL A 77 3.93 -13.51 -3.66
N LEU A 78 4.87 -14.45 -3.60
CA LEU A 78 5.45 -15.13 -4.76
C LEU A 78 5.32 -16.63 -4.58
N SER A 79 4.80 -17.31 -5.58
CA SER A 79 4.54 -18.76 -5.55
C SER A 79 3.79 -19.19 -4.28
N GLY A 80 2.71 -18.46 -3.95
CA GLY A 80 1.89 -18.69 -2.77
C GLY A 80 2.54 -18.37 -1.42
N ARG A 81 3.74 -17.74 -1.39
CA ARG A 81 4.49 -17.47 -0.16
C ARG A 81 4.79 -16.00 0.01
N LEU A 82 4.62 -15.52 1.23
CA LEU A 82 4.98 -14.15 1.59
C LEU A 82 6.49 -13.91 1.44
N HIS A 83 6.84 -12.97 0.57
CA HIS A 83 8.21 -12.55 0.32
C HIS A 83 8.61 -11.40 1.24
N ARG A 84 9.37 -11.70 2.29
CA ARG A 84 9.82 -10.71 3.28
C ARG A 84 11.14 -10.04 2.92
N GLY A 85 11.86 -10.57 1.93
CA GLY A 85 13.24 -10.17 1.62
C GLY A 85 14.24 -10.66 2.66
N ALA A 86 15.49 -10.25 2.48
CA ALA A 86 16.60 -10.73 3.29
C ALA A 86 16.53 -10.28 4.75
N ARG A 87 15.94 -9.11 5.02
CA ARG A 87 15.88 -8.45 6.34
C ARG A 87 14.50 -7.94 6.71
N GLY A 88 13.43 -8.45 6.07
CA GLY A 88 12.06 -8.02 6.32
C GLY A 88 11.67 -6.68 5.69
N GLY A 89 12.48 -6.13 4.77
CA GLY A 89 12.23 -4.83 4.15
C GLY A 89 11.70 -4.92 2.70
N ALA A 90 11.27 -6.10 2.24
CA ALA A 90 10.65 -6.20 0.93
C ALA A 90 9.33 -5.39 0.93
N GLY A 91 9.11 -4.62 -0.13
CA GLY A 91 7.88 -3.84 -0.27
C GLY A 91 7.90 -2.43 0.34
N GLU A 92 9.00 -1.98 0.94
CA GLU A 92 9.17 -0.60 1.45
C GLU A 92 9.28 0.44 0.31
N ILE A 93 8.51 0.25 -0.77
CA ILE A 93 8.53 1.10 -1.98
C ILE A 93 8.06 2.54 -1.70
N GLY A 94 7.33 2.74 -0.62
CA GLY A 94 6.91 4.08 -0.18
C GLY A 94 8.09 5.04 -0.01
N HIS A 95 9.28 4.51 0.27
CA HIS A 95 10.50 5.29 0.46
C HIS A 95 11.36 5.44 -0.81
N VAL A 96 10.87 5.00 -1.97
CA VAL A 96 11.53 5.26 -3.26
C VAL A 96 11.26 6.71 -3.68
N PRO A 97 12.31 7.54 -3.91
CA PRO A 97 12.14 8.91 -4.40
C PRO A 97 11.68 8.92 -5.86
N VAL A 98 10.56 9.60 -6.14
CA VAL A 98 9.97 9.70 -7.49
C VAL A 98 9.74 11.15 -7.93
N ASP A 99 9.81 12.11 -7.02
CA ASP A 99 9.66 13.54 -7.31
C ASP A 99 10.80 14.33 -6.64
N PRO A 100 11.89 14.64 -7.36
CA PRO A 100 13.02 15.38 -6.77
C PRO A 100 12.65 16.77 -6.21
N ALA A 101 11.56 17.38 -6.71
CA ALA A 101 11.01 18.64 -6.21
C ALA A 101 9.90 18.44 -5.16
N GLY A 102 9.57 17.20 -4.83
CA GLY A 102 8.51 16.82 -3.90
C GLY A 102 8.79 17.21 -2.45
N PRO A 103 7.83 16.98 -1.55
CA PRO A 103 7.97 17.28 -0.12
C PRO A 103 8.99 16.35 0.56
N MET A 104 9.45 16.79 1.74
CA MET A 104 10.27 15.94 2.62
C MET A 104 9.45 14.76 3.14
N CYS A 105 10.01 13.57 3.06
CA CYS A 105 9.50 12.37 3.68
C CYS A 105 10.03 12.24 5.12
N PRO A 106 9.24 11.68 6.07
CA PRO A 106 9.72 11.41 7.42
C PRO A 106 10.98 10.53 7.49
N CYS A 107 11.27 9.73 6.44
CA CYS A 107 12.50 8.95 6.34
C CYS A 107 13.78 9.80 6.08
N GLY A 108 13.64 11.13 5.91
CA GLY A 108 14.74 12.04 5.62
C GLY A 108 15.02 12.29 4.14
N GLN A 109 14.39 11.56 3.23
CA GLN A 109 14.52 11.76 1.78
C GLN A 109 13.46 12.73 1.26
N ARG A 110 13.67 13.27 0.06
CA ARG A 110 12.70 14.14 -0.62
C ARG A 110 11.95 13.39 -1.71
N GLY A 111 10.63 13.62 -1.78
CA GLY A 111 9.79 13.16 -2.88
C GLY A 111 9.59 11.66 -2.97
N CYS A 112 9.64 10.95 -1.83
CA CYS A 112 9.29 9.55 -1.76
C CYS A 112 7.83 9.32 -2.20
N LEU A 113 7.52 8.16 -2.77
CA LEU A 113 6.16 7.75 -3.15
C LEU A 113 5.15 7.98 -2.03
N GLU A 114 5.48 7.64 -0.78
CA GLU A 114 4.63 7.89 0.38
C GLU A 114 4.34 9.38 0.56
N ALA A 115 5.35 10.22 0.42
CA ALA A 115 5.22 11.67 0.59
C ALA A 115 4.35 12.34 -0.48
N VAL A 116 4.14 11.70 -1.65
CA VAL A 116 3.42 12.28 -2.79
C VAL A 116 2.12 11.54 -3.16
N ALA A 117 1.90 10.29 -2.72
CA ALA A 117 0.78 9.47 -3.15
C ALA A 117 0.04 8.72 -2.02
N SER A 118 0.46 8.83 -0.76
CA SER A 118 -0.27 8.24 0.38
C SER A 118 -1.56 9.01 0.70
N GLY A 119 -2.40 8.44 1.57
CA GLY A 119 -3.57 9.13 2.11
C GLY A 119 -3.21 10.43 2.85
N SER A 120 -2.07 10.46 3.57
CA SER A 120 -1.55 11.69 4.19
C SER A 120 -1.11 12.72 3.13
N ALA A 121 -0.55 12.28 2.01
CA ALA A 121 -0.20 13.16 0.90
C ALA A 121 -1.47 13.75 0.26
N ILE A 122 -2.52 12.94 0.08
CA ILE A 122 -3.81 13.38 -0.43
C ILE A 122 -4.42 14.43 0.52
N ALA A 123 -4.44 14.16 1.82
CA ALA A 123 -4.99 15.11 2.82
C ALA A 123 -4.25 16.46 2.83
N ARG A 124 -2.95 16.47 2.57
CA ARG A 124 -2.18 17.72 2.43
C ARG A 124 -2.49 18.45 1.12
N ALA A 125 -2.62 17.72 0.02
CA ALA A 125 -2.88 18.28 -1.30
C ALA A 125 -4.35 18.75 -1.45
N TRP A 126 -5.27 18.10 -0.74
CA TRP A 126 -6.70 18.37 -0.75
C TRP A 126 -7.25 18.44 0.69
N PRO A 127 -7.00 19.54 1.43
CA PRO A 127 -7.46 19.69 2.81
C PRO A 127 -8.98 19.78 2.87
N VAL A 128 -9.59 18.93 3.69
CA VAL A 128 -11.03 18.99 4.01
C VAL A 128 -11.39 20.34 4.60
N GLY A 129 -12.43 20.99 4.06
CA GLY A 129 -12.92 22.29 4.55
C GLY A 129 -12.38 23.52 3.81
N ARG A 130 -11.46 23.38 2.87
CA ARG A 130 -10.93 24.50 2.06
C ARG A 130 -11.73 24.76 0.78
N HIS A 131 -12.56 23.80 0.36
CA HIS A 131 -13.34 23.89 -0.87
C HIS A 131 -14.84 24.05 -0.60
N PRO A 132 -15.55 24.94 -1.34
CA PRO A 132 -17.00 25.07 -1.27
C PRO A 132 -17.65 23.78 -1.79
N GLY A 133 -18.50 23.18 -1.00
CA GLY A 133 -19.09 21.86 -1.21
C GLY A 133 -18.63 20.94 -0.09
N ARG A 134 -19.16 21.26 1.11
CA ARG A 134 -18.77 20.64 2.38
C ARG A 134 -18.74 19.13 2.27
N PRO A 135 -17.60 18.46 2.51
CA PRO A 135 -17.61 17.02 2.70
C PRO A 135 -18.49 16.73 3.93
N ASP A 136 -19.21 15.62 3.87
CA ASP A 136 -19.74 15.02 5.08
C ASP A 136 -18.62 14.93 6.12
N ALA A 137 -18.90 15.22 7.37
CA ALA A 137 -17.91 15.20 8.45
C ALA A 137 -17.14 13.86 8.55
N ASN A 138 -17.65 12.81 7.90
CA ASN A 138 -17.11 11.46 7.83
C ASN A 138 -16.45 11.14 6.48
N GLU A 139 -16.42 12.05 5.50
CA GLU A 139 -15.82 11.76 4.19
C GLU A 139 -14.29 11.82 4.26
N SER A 140 -13.62 10.78 3.74
CA SER A 140 -12.16 10.79 3.67
C SER A 140 -11.65 11.85 2.67
N PRO A 141 -10.43 12.41 2.86
CA PRO A 141 -9.83 13.35 1.90
C PRO A 141 -9.74 12.79 0.49
N ALA A 142 -9.52 11.49 0.35
CA ALA A 142 -9.48 10.82 -0.94
C ALA A 142 -10.86 10.80 -1.61
N ALA A 143 -11.92 10.43 -0.88
CA ALA A 143 -13.28 10.43 -1.40
C ALA A 143 -13.69 11.85 -1.81
N ALA A 144 -13.43 12.86 -0.98
CA ALA A 144 -13.71 14.26 -1.29
C ALA A 144 -12.98 14.74 -2.56
N LEU A 145 -11.70 14.41 -2.73
CA LEU A 145 -10.93 14.72 -3.92
C LEU A 145 -11.54 14.11 -5.18
N PHE A 146 -11.81 12.80 -5.13
CA PHE A 146 -12.31 12.08 -6.32
C PHE A 146 -13.72 12.53 -6.69
N ARG A 147 -14.58 12.80 -5.72
CA ARG A 147 -15.92 13.38 -5.94
C ARG A 147 -15.81 14.78 -6.57
N ALA A 148 -15.04 15.70 -6.00
CA ALA A 148 -14.86 17.04 -6.56
C ALA A 148 -14.30 17.00 -7.99
N ALA A 149 -13.37 16.08 -8.28
CA ALA A 149 -12.85 15.88 -9.62
C ALA A 149 -13.93 15.38 -10.59
N ALA A 150 -14.83 14.49 -10.16
CA ALA A 150 -15.96 14.01 -10.94
C ALA A 150 -16.98 15.15 -11.20
N ASP A 151 -17.23 15.99 -10.20
CA ASP A 151 -18.11 17.16 -10.29
C ASP A 151 -17.55 18.29 -11.18
N GLY A 152 -16.33 18.14 -11.68
CA GLY A 152 -15.76 19.04 -12.66
C GLY A 152 -14.78 20.07 -12.11
N ASP A 153 -14.44 20.02 -10.81
CA ASP A 153 -13.44 20.91 -10.22
C ASP A 153 -12.08 20.72 -10.91
N ARG A 154 -11.54 21.81 -11.45
CA ARG A 154 -10.29 21.78 -12.24
C ARG A 154 -9.06 21.52 -11.38
N GLU A 155 -9.02 22.01 -10.15
CA GLU A 155 -7.93 21.81 -9.23
C GLU A 155 -7.94 20.36 -8.72
N ALA A 156 -9.12 19.83 -8.34
CA ALA A 156 -9.29 18.45 -7.94
C ALA A 156 -8.84 17.47 -9.06
N ARG A 157 -9.21 17.73 -10.30
CA ARG A 157 -8.77 16.92 -11.45
C ARG A 157 -7.25 16.92 -11.58
N ARG A 158 -6.58 18.07 -11.42
CA ARG A 158 -5.13 18.18 -11.49
C ARG A 158 -4.44 17.43 -10.34
N VAL A 159 -4.93 17.59 -9.11
CA VAL A 159 -4.40 16.89 -7.93
C VAL A 159 -4.59 15.38 -8.07
N ARG A 160 -5.80 14.93 -8.44
CA ARG A 160 -6.09 13.51 -8.69
C ARG A 160 -5.16 12.92 -9.75
N ALA A 161 -4.97 13.60 -10.88
CA ALA A 161 -4.10 13.13 -11.96
C ALA A 161 -2.65 12.97 -11.49
N LYS A 162 -2.12 13.93 -10.72
CA LYS A 162 -0.76 13.84 -10.18
C LYS A 162 -0.60 12.66 -9.22
N ILE A 163 -1.57 12.44 -8.33
CA ILE A 163 -1.56 11.31 -7.39
C ILE A 163 -1.65 9.98 -8.15
N ALA A 164 -2.55 9.88 -9.12
CA ALA A 164 -2.72 8.69 -9.94
C ALA A 164 -1.45 8.37 -10.74
N ASP A 165 -0.73 9.37 -11.27
CA ASP A 165 0.55 9.15 -11.95
C ASP A 165 1.64 8.62 -11.02
N HIS A 166 1.72 9.10 -9.77
CA HIS A 166 2.65 8.55 -8.78
C HIS A 166 2.27 7.11 -8.37
N LEU A 167 0.97 6.80 -8.24
CA LEU A 167 0.53 5.43 -7.98
C LEU A 167 0.81 4.51 -9.18
N ALA A 168 0.65 5.01 -10.41
CA ALA A 168 1.06 4.30 -11.62
C ALA A 168 2.58 4.01 -11.61
N ALA A 169 3.41 4.96 -11.13
CA ALA A 169 4.83 4.71 -10.95
C ALA A 169 5.11 3.60 -9.92
N ALA A 170 4.33 3.53 -8.83
CA ALA A 170 4.45 2.46 -7.83
C ALA A 170 4.11 1.09 -8.43
N VAL A 171 3.01 0.99 -9.18
CA VAL A 171 2.63 -0.25 -9.89
C VAL A 171 3.70 -0.66 -10.88
N GLN A 172 4.17 0.27 -11.73
CA GLN A 172 5.23 0.02 -12.69
C GLN A 172 6.52 -0.47 -12.00
N LEU A 173 6.89 0.12 -10.86
CA LEU A 173 8.06 -0.30 -10.09
C LEU A 173 7.92 -1.75 -9.62
N LEU A 174 6.78 -2.13 -9.06
CA LEU A 174 6.52 -3.50 -8.58
C LEU A 174 6.60 -4.50 -9.72
N VAL A 175 5.95 -4.22 -10.85
CA VAL A 175 5.99 -5.14 -12.00
C VAL A 175 7.40 -5.24 -12.59
N LEU A 176 8.11 -4.11 -12.79
CA LEU A 176 9.43 -4.14 -13.41
C LEU A 176 10.54 -4.73 -12.53
N THR A 177 10.36 -4.76 -11.20
CA THR A 177 11.40 -5.24 -10.27
C THR A 177 11.13 -6.63 -9.71
N VAL A 178 9.86 -7.02 -9.62
CA VAL A 178 9.43 -8.29 -8.98
C VAL A 178 8.73 -9.20 -10.00
N ASP A 179 8.20 -8.63 -11.09
CA ASP A 179 7.43 -9.31 -12.15
C ASP A 179 6.18 -10.02 -11.62
N VAL A 180 5.43 -9.34 -10.75
CA VAL A 180 4.17 -9.86 -10.24
C VAL A 180 3.08 -9.86 -11.33
N ASP A 181 2.20 -10.87 -11.32
CA ASP A 181 1.08 -10.97 -12.24
C ASP A 181 0.01 -9.91 -11.95
N VAL A 182 -0.24 -9.64 -10.66
CA VAL A 182 -1.31 -8.76 -10.19
C VAL A 182 -0.81 -7.80 -9.12
N VAL A 183 -1.23 -6.54 -9.22
CA VAL A 183 -1.09 -5.55 -8.16
C VAL A 183 -2.48 -5.23 -7.58
N VAL A 184 -2.69 -5.62 -6.32
CA VAL A 184 -3.92 -5.36 -5.59
C VAL A 184 -3.82 -4.00 -4.91
N LEU A 185 -4.64 -3.03 -5.30
CA LEU A 185 -4.72 -1.72 -4.65
C LEU A 185 -5.57 -1.83 -3.38
N GLY A 186 -4.97 -1.59 -2.23
CA GLY A 186 -5.61 -1.68 -0.93
C GLY A 186 -5.33 -0.48 -0.02
N GLY A 187 -5.72 -0.60 1.25
CA GLY A 187 -5.63 0.50 2.23
C GLY A 187 -6.80 1.47 2.11
N GLY A 188 -6.91 2.43 3.04
CA GLY A 188 -8.09 3.31 3.13
C GLY A 188 -8.36 4.16 1.89
N VAL A 189 -7.35 4.48 1.08
CA VAL A 189 -7.56 5.22 -0.18
C VAL A 189 -8.24 4.34 -1.23
N SER A 190 -8.08 3.03 -1.20
CA SER A 190 -8.74 2.12 -2.14
C SER A 190 -10.27 2.05 -1.98
N GLU A 191 -10.80 2.55 -0.86
CA GLU A 191 -12.25 2.68 -0.63
C GLU A 191 -12.94 3.63 -1.62
N VAL A 192 -12.17 4.50 -2.31
CA VAL A 192 -12.66 5.27 -3.47
C VAL A 192 -13.16 4.34 -4.60
N GLY A 193 -12.69 3.11 -4.63
CA GLY A 193 -13.17 2.08 -5.53
C GLY A 193 -12.71 2.26 -6.98
N GLU A 194 -13.61 1.95 -7.91
CA GLU A 194 -13.30 1.89 -9.34
C GLU A 194 -12.74 3.20 -9.90
N GLN A 195 -13.10 4.34 -9.34
CA GLN A 195 -12.55 5.63 -9.77
C GLN A 195 -11.03 5.73 -9.54
N LEU A 196 -10.53 5.15 -8.42
CA LEU A 196 -9.09 5.06 -8.17
C LEU A 196 -8.42 4.12 -9.17
N ARG A 197 -8.96 2.91 -9.35
CA ARG A 197 -8.40 1.92 -10.28
C ARG A 197 -8.30 2.48 -11.70
N LEU A 198 -9.36 3.10 -12.20
CA LEU A 198 -9.37 3.72 -13.53
C LEU A 198 -8.36 4.87 -13.63
N ALA A 199 -8.24 5.71 -12.61
CA ALA A 199 -7.26 6.81 -12.63
C ALA A 199 -5.82 6.29 -12.69
N VAL A 200 -5.50 5.22 -11.96
CA VAL A 200 -4.18 4.56 -12.00
C VAL A 200 -3.97 3.88 -13.36
N ALA A 201 -4.98 3.19 -13.89
CA ALA A 201 -4.93 2.56 -15.21
C ALA A 201 -4.67 3.57 -16.34
N ASP A 202 -5.30 4.75 -16.27
CA ASP A 202 -5.06 5.84 -17.19
C ASP A 202 -3.61 6.32 -17.15
N GLY A 203 -3.04 6.49 -15.94
CA GLY A 203 -1.65 6.85 -15.74
C GLY A 203 -0.68 5.82 -16.35
N LEU A 204 -0.95 4.52 -16.16
CA LEU A 204 -0.18 3.42 -16.75
C LEU A 204 -0.29 3.42 -18.30
N SER A 205 -1.50 3.62 -18.82
CA SER A 205 -1.75 3.69 -20.26
C SER A 205 -0.98 4.85 -20.91
N GLN A 206 -0.93 6.03 -20.24
CA GLN A 206 -0.15 7.17 -20.74
C GLN A 206 1.34 6.87 -20.81
N ARG A 207 1.90 6.14 -19.84
CA ARG A 207 3.29 5.69 -19.84
C ARG A 207 3.56 4.71 -21.00
N GLY A 208 2.63 3.81 -21.28
CA GLY A 208 2.68 2.88 -22.41
C GLY A 208 2.70 3.57 -23.78
N ARG A 209 2.02 4.72 -23.93
CA ARG A 209 2.01 5.47 -25.21
C ARG A 209 3.39 5.94 -25.66
N THR A 210 4.29 6.20 -24.73
CA THR A 210 5.64 6.69 -25.02
C THR A 210 6.70 5.59 -25.03
N SER A 211 6.33 4.37 -24.62
CA SER A 211 7.24 3.23 -24.51
C SER A 211 6.59 1.94 -25.03
N PRO A 212 6.96 1.46 -26.23
CA PRO A 212 6.48 0.17 -26.73
C PRO A 212 6.76 -1.00 -25.77
N PHE A 213 7.87 -0.94 -25.04
CA PHE A 213 8.19 -1.93 -24.01
C PHE A 213 7.14 -1.92 -22.88
N LEU A 214 6.80 -0.75 -22.31
CA LEU A 214 5.76 -0.68 -21.27
C LEU A 214 4.39 -1.07 -21.80
N ALA A 215 4.08 -0.73 -23.06
CA ALA A 215 2.85 -1.14 -23.71
C ALA A 215 2.72 -2.67 -23.80
N SER A 216 3.84 -3.39 -24.07
CA SER A 216 3.84 -4.85 -24.19
C SER A 216 3.60 -5.57 -22.84
N LEU A 217 3.76 -4.89 -21.71
CA LEU A 217 3.55 -5.47 -20.37
C LEU A 217 2.10 -5.43 -19.91
N ASP A 218 1.23 -4.74 -20.63
CA ASP A 218 -0.20 -4.55 -20.30
C ASP A 218 -0.47 -4.21 -18.82
N LEU A 219 0.31 -3.25 -18.30
CA LEU A 219 0.26 -2.86 -16.88
C LEU A 219 -1.16 -2.48 -16.39
N PRO A 220 -2.03 -1.83 -17.21
CA PRO A 220 -3.39 -1.51 -16.77
C PRO A 220 -4.25 -2.74 -16.46
N ALA A 221 -4.03 -3.87 -17.12
CA ALA A 221 -4.77 -5.12 -16.87
C ALA A 221 -4.30 -5.83 -15.59
N ARG A 222 -3.10 -5.53 -15.12
CA ARG A 222 -2.52 -6.15 -13.91
C ARG A 222 -3.01 -5.53 -12.59
N ILE A 223 -3.88 -4.51 -12.60
CA ILE A 223 -4.36 -3.86 -11.37
C ILE A 223 -5.78 -4.29 -11.02
N THR A 224 -5.98 -4.63 -9.76
CA THR A 224 -7.29 -4.92 -9.17
C THR A 224 -7.46 -4.20 -7.84
N LEU A 225 -8.66 -4.18 -7.30
CA LEU A 225 -8.96 -3.59 -5.99
C LEU A 225 -8.99 -4.67 -4.91
N ALA A 226 -8.54 -4.31 -3.73
CA ALA A 226 -8.79 -5.12 -2.55
C ALA A 226 -10.31 -5.21 -2.28
N PRO A 227 -10.81 -6.36 -1.80
CA PRO A 227 -12.23 -6.51 -1.51
C PRO A 227 -12.66 -5.59 -0.37
N THR A 228 -13.71 -4.81 -0.60
CA THR A 228 -14.29 -3.91 0.41
C THR A 228 -14.98 -4.70 1.53
N GLY A 229 -14.92 -4.19 2.76
CA GLY A 229 -15.57 -4.81 3.91
C GLY A 229 -14.95 -6.14 4.38
N ARG A 230 -13.85 -6.57 3.80
CA ARG A 230 -13.11 -7.77 4.22
C ARG A 230 -11.86 -7.39 5.01
N PRO A 231 -11.66 -7.89 6.24
CA PRO A 231 -10.49 -7.58 7.04
C PRO A 231 -9.27 -8.39 6.59
N THR A 232 -8.73 -8.09 5.41
CA THR A 232 -7.62 -8.82 4.78
C THR A 232 -6.41 -8.96 5.70
N ALA A 233 -6.01 -7.89 6.41
CA ALA A 233 -4.88 -7.95 7.34
C ALA A 233 -5.12 -8.90 8.52
N ALA A 234 -6.34 -8.92 9.08
CA ALA A 234 -6.68 -9.83 10.18
C ALA A 234 -6.74 -11.29 9.69
N LEU A 235 -7.30 -11.54 8.50
CA LEU A 235 -7.32 -12.86 7.88
C LEU A 235 -5.89 -13.34 7.62
N GLY A 236 -5.04 -12.52 7.01
CA GLY A 236 -3.65 -12.88 6.74
C GLY A 236 -2.86 -13.12 8.03
N ALA A 237 -3.07 -12.33 9.07
CA ALA A 237 -2.47 -12.59 10.38
C ALA A 237 -2.89 -13.95 10.96
N ALA A 238 -4.16 -14.35 10.79
CA ALA A 238 -4.64 -15.66 11.19
C ALA A 238 -4.04 -16.81 10.35
N LEU A 239 -3.81 -16.58 9.05
CA LEU A 239 -3.17 -17.55 8.17
C LEU A 239 -1.68 -17.72 8.47
N LEU A 240 -1.01 -16.67 8.94
CA LEU A 240 0.41 -16.65 9.31
C LEU A 240 0.65 -17.09 10.77
N ALA A 241 -0.39 -17.50 11.51
CA ALA A 241 -0.28 -17.91 12.91
C ALA A 241 0.59 -19.18 13.05
N PRO A 242 1.36 -19.32 14.16
CA PRO A 242 2.19 -20.50 14.40
C PRO A 242 1.36 -21.80 14.42
N GLY A 243 1.91 -22.87 13.84
CA GLY A 243 1.29 -24.20 13.81
C GLY A 243 0.30 -24.42 12.65
N ARG A 244 0.16 -23.49 11.73
CA ARG A 244 -0.46 -23.75 10.42
C ARG A 244 0.61 -24.07 9.39
N GLU A 245 0.31 -24.99 8.47
CA GLU A 245 1.19 -25.22 7.32
C GLU A 245 1.34 -23.91 6.54
N PRO A 246 2.54 -23.61 6.03
CA PRO A 246 2.76 -22.40 5.23
C PRO A 246 1.86 -22.46 3.98
N VAL A 247 1.02 -21.46 3.83
CA VAL A 247 0.32 -21.15 2.60
C VAL A 247 1.31 -20.50 1.67
#